data_70ab2f8463b22f3e3c6a24dbe494af38
#
_entry.id   70ab2f8463b22f3e3c6a24dbe494af38
#
_cell.length_a   1.000
_cell.length_b   1.000
_cell.length_c   1.000
_cell.angle_alpha   90.00
_cell.angle_beta   90.00
_cell.angle_gamma   90.00
#
_symmetry.space_group_name_H-M   'P 1'
#
loop_
_entity.id
_entity.type
_entity.pdbx_description
1 polymer ?
#
loop_
_entity_poly.entity_id
_entity_poly.type
_entity_poly.pdbx_seq_one_letter_code
_entity_poly.pdbx_strand_id
1 'polypeptide(L)'
;MTMPWQPVELPSLQIGLLHALVARTRPQDEVREFHGSLRWAEFLLERSQGLLRPGDHVAVGSDAIFDGLGDWVFSGVLYEDPSWGVAALDDYARRRGTAIDKASAMRVHAAEFVQLCAAEILAGDPDVVGFTSTFMQNVSSLALAKELKRRRPGITVVFGGSNCDGPMGHALHRNHRFVDHVVRGEGEYAFPALLGHLAAATRPVDVPGVCWWDGAVSRANEETRRTVAPADIPPPDYDLWQSALDASPVAEYVHPKLVVEGARGCWWGEKHHCTFCGLNGSAMAFRAKPGEQLWAEIDRLVRRHRLLDIVTVDNIIDMSYFKDFLPMAARSGWDLRMHYEVKSNLSSDQLGLLARAGAVHIQPGIESLSNRALELMDKGVTGTRNVRTLRDCANHSLTCTWNYLYGFPGESAEDYTSVIDQLPALVHLQPPGGAFRIQLERFSPNFATPALGFAERRPAEMYGHVYDLPEAELADLVYLFDTPPAGIGGTTEERLLAAVRAWHAGHASSTLLLEEVAEDGGGDLLVHDRRHGRPHRTHRLTGWEAAALRHLEPGRTEPALLRLLTGEGNPVSSEELGAWLQQAVALGLLYFDTRSYVSLPTRNEPVRLTEPAPERPAFEGVAG
;
A
#
# COMPACT_ATOMS: atom_id res chain seq x y z
N MET A 1 19.94 -3.28 -9.05
CA MET A 1 20.00 -2.07 -8.20
C MET A 1 18.63 -1.43 -8.05
N THR A 2 18.41 -0.70 -6.94
CA THR A 2 17.29 0.25 -6.78
C THR A 2 17.82 1.67 -6.77
N MET A 3 16.99 2.61 -7.26
CA MET A 3 17.24 4.05 -7.11
C MET A 3 16.19 4.67 -6.17
N PRO A 4 16.34 5.92 -5.70
CA PRO A 4 15.26 6.60 -5.00
C PRO A 4 13.96 6.53 -5.84
N TRP A 5 12.80 6.20 -5.28
CA TRP A 5 12.45 6.24 -3.87
C TRP A 5 11.98 4.88 -3.38
N GLN A 6 12.66 4.33 -2.41
CA GLN A 6 12.23 3.14 -1.66
C GLN A 6 12.41 3.45 -0.18
N PRO A 7 11.52 2.99 0.72
CA PRO A 7 11.74 3.11 2.15
C PRO A 7 13.11 2.53 2.55
N VAL A 8 13.92 3.32 3.24
CA VAL A 8 15.32 2.95 3.54
C VAL A 8 15.43 1.86 4.60
N GLU A 9 14.40 1.70 5.43
CA GLU A 9 14.27 0.65 6.44
C GLU A 9 13.89 -0.72 5.87
N LEU A 10 13.55 -0.79 4.57
CA LEU A 10 13.14 -2.02 3.89
C LEU A 10 14.17 -2.47 2.86
N PRO A 11 14.59 -3.75 2.86
CA PRO A 11 15.32 -4.32 1.72
C PRO A 11 14.44 -4.37 0.48
N SER A 12 15.06 -4.30 -0.69
CA SER A 12 14.35 -4.56 -1.94
C SER A 12 14.12 -6.05 -2.12
N LEU A 13 12.84 -6.46 -2.07
CA LEU A 13 12.47 -7.84 -2.35
C LEU A 13 12.96 -8.27 -3.75
N GLN A 14 12.78 -7.41 -4.74
CA GLN A 14 13.16 -7.70 -6.13
C GLN A 14 14.67 -7.94 -6.27
N ILE A 15 15.51 -7.14 -5.61
CA ILE A 15 16.96 -7.33 -5.63
C ILE A 15 17.32 -8.63 -4.91
N GLY A 16 16.80 -8.85 -3.69
CA GLY A 16 17.09 -10.06 -2.93
C GLY A 16 16.68 -11.35 -3.67
N LEU A 17 15.52 -11.33 -4.35
CA LEU A 17 15.06 -12.46 -5.17
C LEU A 17 15.94 -12.67 -6.42
N LEU A 18 16.25 -11.60 -7.16
CA LEU A 18 17.06 -11.70 -8.38
C LEU A 18 18.49 -12.09 -8.05
N HIS A 19 19.07 -11.62 -6.95
CA HIS A 19 20.37 -12.06 -6.47
C HIS A 19 20.37 -13.56 -6.18
N ALA A 20 19.47 -14.04 -5.35
CA ALA A 20 19.35 -15.47 -5.03
C ALA A 20 19.10 -16.32 -6.28
N LEU A 21 18.31 -15.81 -7.23
CA LEU A 21 18.01 -16.49 -8.48
C LEU A 21 19.25 -16.60 -9.38
N VAL A 22 19.97 -15.50 -9.61
CA VAL A 22 21.16 -15.48 -10.46
C VAL A 22 22.26 -16.34 -9.83
N ALA A 23 22.50 -16.23 -8.53
CA ALA A 23 23.47 -17.09 -7.83
C ALA A 23 23.16 -18.58 -8.01
N ARG A 24 21.88 -18.98 -8.04
CA ARG A 24 21.44 -20.36 -8.24
C ARG A 24 21.54 -20.82 -9.68
N THR A 25 21.13 -19.99 -10.64
CA THR A 25 20.97 -20.39 -12.06
C THR A 25 22.19 -20.08 -12.91
N ARG A 26 23.02 -19.14 -12.48
CA ARG A 26 24.19 -18.64 -13.21
C ARG A 26 25.39 -18.43 -12.24
N PRO A 27 25.89 -19.48 -11.58
CA PRO A 27 26.91 -19.36 -10.54
C PRO A 27 28.28 -18.83 -11.06
N GLN A 28 28.44 -18.71 -12.37
CA GLN A 28 29.63 -18.13 -13.01
C GLN A 28 29.56 -16.60 -13.07
N ASP A 29 28.37 -16.00 -12.88
CA ASP A 29 28.18 -14.54 -12.94
C ASP A 29 28.38 -13.94 -11.54
N GLU A 30 29.20 -12.89 -11.43
CA GLU A 30 29.35 -12.13 -10.20
C GLU A 30 28.20 -11.15 -10.06
N VAL A 31 27.49 -11.17 -8.93
CA VAL A 31 26.38 -10.29 -8.63
C VAL A 31 26.80 -9.27 -7.56
N ARG A 32 26.58 -7.99 -7.83
CA ARG A 32 26.74 -6.90 -6.86
C ARG A 32 25.43 -6.14 -6.72
N GLU A 33 25.13 -5.68 -5.53
CA GLU A 33 23.94 -4.88 -5.26
C GLU A 33 24.30 -3.42 -5.07
N PHE A 34 23.40 -2.53 -5.48
CA PHE A 34 23.49 -1.11 -5.23
C PHE A 34 22.15 -0.59 -4.71
N HIS A 35 22.14 -0.11 -3.47
CA HIS A 35 20.96 0.35 -2.75
C HIS A 35 20.86 1.88 -2.82
N GLY A 36 20.43 2.40 -3.98
CA GLY A 36 20.44 3.84 -4.27
C GLY A 36 19.57 4.67 -3.35
N SER A 37 18.46 4.12 -2.80
CA SER A 37 17.63 4.83 -1.82
C SER A 37 18.38 5.07 -0.50
N LEU A 38 19.09 4.08 0.00
CA LEU A 38 19.94 4.22 1.19
C LEU A 38 21.06 5.23 0.93
N ARG A 39 21.77 5.09 -0.20
CA ARG A 39 22.83 6.03 -0.62
C ARG A 39 22.33 7.46 -0.78
N TRP A 40 21.08 7.64 -1.26
CA TRP A 40 20.47 8.96 -1.36
C TRP A 40 20.20 9.57 0.01
N ALA A 41 19.65 8.79 0.93
CA ALA A 41 19.41 9.25 2.30
C ALA A 41 20.72 9.63 3.03
N GLU A 42 21.79 8.83 2.89
CA GLU A 42 23.14 9.13 3.39
C GLU A 42 23.67 10.45 2.82
N PHE A 43 23.61 10.56 1.49
CA PHE A 43 24.11 11.71 0.76
C PHE A 43 23.40 13.01 1.16
N LEU A 44 22.06 12.96 1.29
CA LEU A 44 21.27 14.10 1.74
C LEU A 44 21.59 14.49 3.18
N LEU A 45 21.70 13.51 4.07
CA LEU A 45 22.04 13.74 5.48
C LEU A 45 23.40 14.45 5.61
N GLU A 46 24.40 14.03 4.84
CA GLU A 46 25.72 14.63 4.81
C GLU A 46 25.70 16.03 4.19
N ARG A 47 25.15 16.15 2.96
CA ARG A 47 25.19 17.40 2.18
C ARG A 47 24.35 18.52 2.78
N SER A 48 23.25 18.19 3.43
CA SER A 48 22.41 19.15 4.12
C SER A 48 22.83 19.44 5.56
N GLN A 49 23.92 18.84 6.03
CA GLN A 49 24.36 18.93 7.44
C GLN A 49 23.25 18.52 8.43
N GLY A 50 22.48 17.51 8.08
CA GLY A 50 21.40 16.96 8.90
C GLY A 50 20.06 17.70 8.81
N LEU A 51 19.93 18.67 7.90
CA LEU A 51 18.65 19.37 7.67
C LEU A 51 17.63 18.49 6.91
N LEU A 52 18.12 17.66 5.98
CA LEU A 52 17.31 16.66 5.27
C LEU A 52 17.53 15.29 5.92
N ARG A 53 16.48 14.69 6.45
CA ARG A 53 16.50 13.43 7.20
C ARG A 53 15.73 12.33 6.50
N PRO A 54 15.88 11.06 6.91
CA PRO A 54 15.11 9.96 6.34
C PRO A 54 13.59 10.15 6.35
N GLY A 55 13.01 10.86 7.33
CA GLY A 55 11.60 11.25 7.32
C GLY A 55 11.21 12.16 6.14
N ASP A 56 12.11 13.04 5.70
CA ASP A 56 11.88 13.88 4.52
C ASP A 56 11.93 13.06 3.22
N HIS A 57 12.75 12.00 3.19
CA HIS A 57 12.76 11.01 2.12
C HIS A 57 11.38 10.35 1.96
N VAL A 58 10.74 9.96 3.08
CA VAL A 58 9.38 9.39 3.07
C VAL A 58 8.37 10.43 2.56
N ALA A 59 8.42 11.67 3.06
CA ALA A 59 7.51 12.72 2.66
C ALA A 59 7.52 13.00 1.14
N VAL A 60 8.70 12.97 0.51
CA VAL A 60 8.84 13.20 -0.95
C VAL A 60 8.61 11.92 -1.74
N GLY A 61 9.08 10.78 -1.25
CA GLY A 61 9.09 9.51 -1.98
C GLY A 61 7.82 8.67 -1.83
N SER A 62 7.07 8.85 -0.74
CA SER A 62 5.88 8.05 -0.45
C SER A 62 4.63 8.91 -0.32
N ASP A 63 4.64 9.94 0.54
CA ASP A 63 3.43 10.72 0.82
C ASP A 63 3.03 11.58 -0.39
N ALA A 64 4.00 12.07 -1.17
CA ALA A 64 3.77 12.89 -2.36
C ALA A 64 3.75 12.09 -3.69
N ILE A 65 3.43 10.79 -3.63
CA ILE A 65 3.42 9.92 -4.81
C ILE A 65 2.44 10.37 -5.89
N PHE A 66 1.28 10.89 -5.49
CA PHE A 66 0.25 11.38 -6.41
C PHE A 66 0.52 12.81 -6.93
N ASP A 67 1.58 13.45 -6.43
CA ASP A 67 2.07 14.74 -6.91
C ASP A 67 3.33 14.61 -7.77
N GLY A 68 3.92 13.41 -7.88
CA GLY A 68 5.09 13.10 -8.69
C GLY A 68 6.39 13.76 -8.21
N LEU A 69 6.45 14.20 -6.92
CA LEU A 69 7.57 14.99 -6.42
C LEU A 69 8.89 14.22 -6.45
N GLY A 70 8.87 12.92 -6.14
CA GLY A 70 10.08 12.11 -6.16
C GLY A 70 10.71 12.00 -7.54
N ASP A 71 9.92 11.75 -8.57
CA ASP A 71 10.39 11.73 -9.96
C ASP A 71 10.86 13.12 -10.42
N TRP A 72 10.12 14.18 -10.03
CA TRP A 72 10.51 15.55 -10.36
C TRP A 72 11.87 15.96 -9.79
N VAL A 73 12.26 15.46 -8.63
CA VAL A 73 13.60 15.73 -8.05
C VAL A 73 14.72 15.41 -9.03
N PHE A 74 14.58 14.35 -9.82
CA PHE A 74 15.60 13.88 -10.76
C PHE A 74 15.34 14.28 -12.23
N SER A 75 14.18 14.87 -12.56
CA SER A 75 13.82 15.20 -13.94
C SER A 75 14.81 16.18 -14.60
N GLY A 76 15.27 17.20 -13.87
CA GLY A 76 16.27 18.14 -14.36
C GLY A 76 17.62 17.49 -14.72
N VAL A 77 17.97 16.40 -14.04
CA VAL A 77 19.17 15.61 -14.36
C VAL A 77 18.95 14.77 -15.62
N LEU A 78 17.79 14.13 -15.73
CA LEU A 78 17.44 13.31 -16.91
C LEU A 78 17.46 14.15 -18.20
N TYR A 79 16.89 15.35 -18.14
CA TYR A 79 16.77 16.23 -19.31
C TYR A 79 17.96 17.20 -19.47
N GLU A 80 18.96 17.14 -18.56
CA GLU A 80 20.14 18.04 -18.57
C GLU A 80 19.74 19.53 -18.52
N ASP A 81 18.59 19.81 -17.92
CA ASP A 81 18.04 21.15 -17.71
C ASP A 81 17.58 21.32 -16.26
N PRO A 82 18.36 22.03 -15.42
CA PRO A 82 17.97 22.27 -14.03
C PRO A 82 16.63 22.98 -13.85
N SER A 83 16.18 23.73 -14.87
CA SER A 83 14.91 24.47 -14.87
C SER A 83 13.71 23.63 -15.31
N TRP A 84 13.95 22.41 -15.83
CA TRP A 84 12.89 21.54 -16.33
C TRP A 84 11.80 21.30 -15.27
N GLY A 85 10.56 21.51 -15.67
CA GLY A 85 9.39 21.25 -14.83
C GLY A 85 9.20 22.19 -13.63
N VAL A 86 10.12 23.14 -13.36
CA VAL A 86 10.03 24.01 -12.17
C VAL A 86 8.78 24.90 -12.23
N ALA A 87 8.59 25.65 -13.30
CA ALA A 87 7.42 26.54 -13.44
C ALA A 87 6.09 25.75 -13.46
N ALA A 88 6.08 24.56 -14.08
CA ALA A 88 4.92 23.68 -14.12
C ALA A 88 4.57 23.14 -12.72
N LEU A 89 5.56 22.71 -11.94
CA LEU A 89 5.36 22.29 -10.57
C LEU A 89 4.90 23.43 -9.66
N ASP A 90 5.50 24.63 -9.78
CA ASP A 90 5.10 25.80 -9.00
C ASP A 90 3.63 26.17 -9.24
N ASP A 91 3.17 26.08 -10.50
CA ASP A 91 1.77 26.32 -10.84
C ASP A 91 0.84 25.23 -10.31
N TYR A 92 1.24 23.97 -10.46
CA TYR A 92 0.55 22.81 -9.91
C TYR A 92 0.40 22.91 -8.38
N ALA A 93 1.51 23.17 -7.69
CA ALA A 93 1.56 23.27 -6.23
C ALA A 93 0.67 24.40 -5.70
N ARG A 94 0.69 25.58 -6.33
CA ARG A 94 -0.19 26.71 -5.98
C ARG A 94 -1.67 26.36 -6.12
N ARG A 95 -2.05 25.64 -7.17
CA ARG A 95 -3.45 25.26 -7.39
C ARG A 95 -3.94 24.18 -6.43
N ARG A 96 -3.07 23.25 -6.02
CA ARG A 96 -3.42 22.10 -5.19
C ARG A 96 -3.09 22.26 -3.72
N GLY A 97 -2.29 23.28 -3.36
CA GLY A 97 -1.81 23.47 -1.99
C GLY A 97 -0.74 22.45 -1.61
N THR A 98 -0.02 21.88 -2.59
CA THR A 98 1.03 20.87 -2.35
C THR A 98 2.30 21.55 -1.82
N ALA A 99 2.87 21.04 -0.73
CA ALA A 99 4.14 21.50 -0.20
C ALA A 99 5.32 20.92 -1.02
N ILE A 100 6.14 21.79 -1.60
CA ILE A 100 7.25 21.38 -2.48
C ILE A 100 8.64 21.71 -1.94
N ASP A 101 8.72 22.33 -0.76
CA ASP A 101 9.99 22.84 -0.20
C ASP A 101 11.04 21.74 -0.03
N LYS A 102 10.66 20.58 0.50
CA LYS A 102 11.53 19.43 0.69
C LYS A 102 12.04 18.87 -0.63
N ALA A 103 11.15 18.68 -1.61
CA ALA A 103 11.53 18.22 -2.95
C ALA A 103 12.47 19.22 -3.64
N SER A 104 12.20 20.52 -3.51
CA SER A 104 13.06 21.59 -4.06
C SER A 104 14.43 21.59 -3.41
N ALA A 105 14.50 21.42 -2.07
CA ALA A 105 15.77 21.32 -1.35
C ALA A 105 16.58 20.08 -1.77
N MET A 106 15.92 18.95 -2.04
CA MET A 106 16.57 17.71 -2.50
C MET A 106 17.06 17.82 -3.95
N ARG A 107 16.29 18.47 -4.82
CA ARG A 107 16.58 18.57 -6.25
C ARG A 107 17.96 19.18 -6.56
N VAL A 108 18.41 20.15 -5.77
CA VAL A 108 19.72 20.79 -5.97
C VAL A 108 20.89 19.83 -5.84
N HIS A 109 20.69 18.71 -5.17
CA HIS A 109 21.69 17.68 -4.91
C HIS A 109 21.64 16.51 -5.91
N ALA A 110 20.58 16.40 -6.71
CA ALA A 110 20.33 15.24 -7.56
C ALA A 110 21.41 15.00 -8.63
N ALA A 111 21.93 16.06 -9.25
CA ALA A 111 22.96 15.94 -10.28
C ALA A 111 24.28 15.40 -9.73
N GLU A 112 24.75 15.93 -8.61
CA GLU A 112 25.96 15.44 -7.93
C GLU A 112 25.80 13.98 -7.50
N PHE A 113 24.67 13.65 -6.92
CA PHE A 113 24.36 12.28 -6.50
C PHE A 113 24.44 11.28 -7.67
N VAL A 114 23.80 11.59 -8.80
CA VAL A 114 23.83 10.71 -10.00
C VAL A 114 25.26 10.53 -10.50
N GLN A 115 26.08 11.59 -10.47
CA GLN A 115 27.47 11.51 -10.89
C GLN A 115 28.32 10.62 -9.96
N LEU A 116 28.12 10.71 -8.66
CA LEU A 116 28.80 9.88 -7.65
C LEU A 116 28.38 8.42 -7.78
N CYS A 117 27.09 8.14 -7.90
CA CYS A 117 26.59 6.78 -8.12
C CYS A 117 27.17 6.16 -9.38
N ALA A 118 27.21 6.90 -10.50
CA ALA A 118 27.79 6.40 -11.74
C ALA A 118 29.28 6.08 -11.57
N ALA A 119 30.05 6.91 -10.85
CA ALA A 119 31.46 6.66 -10.60
C ALA A 119 31.65 5.39 -9.74
N GLU A 120 30.87 5.23 -8.68
CA GLU A 120 30.92 4.06 -7.78
C GLU A 120 30.59 2.76 -8.52
N ILE A 121 29.52 2.76 -9.30
CA ILE A 121 29.10 1.58 -10.07
C ILE A 121 30.15 1.20 -11.11
N LEU A 122 30.67 2.16 -11.86
CA LEU A 122 31.67 1.92 -12.90
C LEU A 122 33.03 1.49 -12.35
N ALA A 123 33.38 1.84 -11.10
CA ALA A 123 34.57 1.35 -10.45
C ALA A 123 34.56 -0.18 -10.23
N GLY A 124 33.36 -0.77 -10.19
CA GLY A 124 33.16 -2.22 -10.12
C GLY A 124 33.27 -2.94 -11.48
N ASP A 125 33.47 -2.21 -12.56
CA ASP A 125 33.60 -2.69 -13.94
C ASP A 125 32.48 -3.67 -14.39
N PRO A 126 31.16 -3.35 -14.19
CA PRO A 126 30.08 -4.26 -14.54
C PRO A 126 29.85 -4.34 -16.04
N ASP A 127 29.56 -5.53 -16.59
CA ASP A 127 29.10 -5.73 -17.97
C ASP A 127 27.63 -5.31 -18.13
N VAL A 128 26.81 -5.60 -17.12
CA VAL A 128 25.37 -5.36 -17.11
C VAL A 128 24.98 -4.60 -15.84
N VAL A 129 24.16 -3.57 -15.99
CA VAL A 129 23.51 -2.87 -14.87
C VAL A 129 22.01 -3.02 -14.99
N GLY A 130 21.39 -3.71 -14.01
CA GLY A 130 19.97 -3.92 -13.93
C GLY A 130 19.30 -2.96 -12.93
N PHE A 131 18.22 -2.30 -13.37
CA PHE A 131 17.38 -1.43 -12.55
C PHE A 131 16.05 -2.12 -12.29
N THR A 132 15.64 -2.22 -11.02
CA THR A 132 14.23 -2.45 -10.69
C THR A 132 13.56 -1.11 -10.44
N SER A 133 12.40 -0.89 -11.04
CA SER A 133 11.66 0.38 -10.96
C SER A 133 10.23 0.14 -10.55
N THR A 134 9.84 0.80 -9.44
CA THR A 134 8.50 0.78 -8.86
C THR A 134 8.12 2.19 -8.44
N PHE A 135 6.87 2.59 -8.60
CA PHE A 135 6.40 3.93 -8.22
C PHE A 135 7.29 5.05 -8.78
N MET A 136 7.80 5.96 -7.95
CA MET A 136 8.64 7.09 -8.36
C MET A 136 10.13 6.76 -8.54
N GLN A 137 10.50 5.51 -8.80
CA GLN A 137 11.90 5.13 -9.08
C GLN A 137 12.33 5.30 -10.53
N ASN A 138 11.42 5.75 -11.40
CA ASN A 138 11.65 5.72 -12.84
C ASN A 138 12.66 6.78 -13.28
N VAL A 139 12.44 8.03 -12.91
CA VAL A 139 13.25 9.14 -13.39
C VAL A 139 14.66 9.12 -12.81
N SER A 140 14.82 8.80 -11.55
CA SER A 140 16.14 8.63 -10.92
C SER A 140 16.94 7.50 -11.57
N SER A 141 16.28 6.38 -11.89
CA SER A 141 16.89 5.25 -12.61
C SER A 141 17.29 5.62 -14.03
N LEU A 142 16.42 6.33 -14.76
CA LEU A 142 16.71 6.80 -16.12
C LEU A 142 17.86 7.82 -16.15
N ALA A 143 17.90 8.74 -15.17
CA ALA A 143 18.98 9.73 -15.06
C ALA A 143 20.34 9.04 -14.84
N LEU A 144 20.40 8.05 -13.95
CA LEU A 144 21.62 7.29 -13.72
C LEU A 144 22.00 6.41 -14.91
N ALA A 145 21.04 5.75 -15.54
CA ALA A 145 21.29 4.93 -16.75
C ALA A 145 21.88 5.77 -17.90
N LYS A 146 21.35 6.98 -18.13
CA LYS A 146 21.87 7.93 -19.10
C LYS A 146 23.32 8.33 -18.79
N GLU A 147 23.64 8.62 -17.53
CA GLU A 147 24.99 8.98 -17.09
C GLU A 147 25.97 7.80 -17.21
N LEU A 148 25.56 6.58 -16.88
CA LEU A 148 26.36 5.37 -17.06
C LEU A 148 26.72 5.17 -18.54
N LYS A 149 25.74 5.26 -19.44
CA LYS A 149 25.95 5.17 -20.88
C LYS A 149 26.83 6.29 -21.43
N ARG A 150 26.69 7.52 -20.90
CA ARG A 150 27.54 8.65 -21.29
C ARG A 150 29.02 8.39 -20.96
N ARG A 151 29.31 7.80 -19.78
CA ARG A 151 30.69 7.49 -19.33
C ARG A 151 31.24 6.21 -19.96
N ARG A 152 30.37 5.20 -20.14
CA ARG A 152 30.74 3.89 -20.70
C ARG A 152 29.68 3.43 -21.70
N PRO A 153 29.79 3.84 -22.99
CA PRO A 153 28.77 3.52 -23.99
C PRO A 153 28.50 2.01 -24.19
N GLY A 154 29.48 1.15 -23.92
CA GLY A 154 29.40 -0.31 -24.07
C GLY A 154 28.73 -1.04 -22.91
N ILE A 155 28.40 -0.37 -21.80
CA ILE A 155 27.69 -1.03 -20.68
C ILE A 155 26.27 -1.42 -21.08
N THR A 156 25.82 -2.60 -20.69
CA THR A 156 24.44 -3.03 -20.96
C THR A 156 23.52 -2.56 -19.83
N VAL A 157 22.46 -1.84 -20.18
CA VAL A 157 21.45 -1.32 -19.25
C VAL A 157 20.13 -2.10 -19.40
N VAL A 158 19.64 -2.69 -18.30
CA VAL A 158 18.41 -3.47 -18.25
C VAL A 158 17.45 -2.85 -17.22
N PHE A 159 16.19 -2.68 -17.60
CA PHE A 159 15.12 -2.24 -16.69
C PHE A 159 14.12 -3.37 -16.46
N GLY A 160 13.51 -3.37 -15.29
CA GLY A 160 12.39 -4.23 -14.90
C GLY A 160 11.64 -3.65 -13.70
N GLY A 161 10.71 -4.41 -13.15
CA GLY A 161 9.84 -3.98 -12.06
C GLY A 161 8.49 -3.48 -12.55
N SER A 162 7.58 -3.11 -11.63
CA SER A 162 6.18 -2.80 -11.97
C SER A 162 6.00 -1.61 -12.90
N ASN A 163 6.91 -0.64 -12.91
CA ASN A 163 6.90 0.46 -13.89
C ASN A 163 7.21 0.00 -15.33
N CYS A 164 7.65 -1.24 -15.48
CA CYS A 164 7.95 -1.83 -16.79
C CYS A 164 6.87 -2.81 -17.26
N ASP A 165 5.74 -2.97 -16.54
CA ASP A 165 4.72 -3.94 -16.92
C ASP A 165 3.92 -3.51 -18.15
N GLY A 166 3.55 -4.48 -18.98
CA GLY A 166 2.72 -4.28 -20.17
C GLY A 166 3.24 -3.18 -21.13
N PRO A 167 2.38 -2.24 -21.54
CA PRO A 167 2.76 -1.17 -22.46
C PRO A 167 3.77 -0.19 -21.86
N MET A 168 3.81 -0.02 -20.53
CA MET A 168 4.71 0.93 -19.86
C MET A 168 6.17 0.59 -20.14
N GLY A 169 6.56 -0.67 -20.05
CA GLY A 169 7.93 -1.10 -20.33
C GLY A 169 8.33 -0.91 -21.79
N HIS A 170 7.41 -1.13 -22.73
CA HIS A 170 7.69 -0.84 -24.13
C HIS A 170 7.82 0.66 -24.41
N ALA A 171 6.96 1.49 -23.79
CA ALA A 171 7.04 2.94 -23.89
C ALA A 171 8.35 3.47 -23.27
N LEU A 172 8.75 2.97 -22.11
CA LEU A 172 10.04 3.30 -21.50
C LEU A 172 11.19 2.98 -22.44
N HIS A 173 11.22 1.77 -23.02
CA HIS A 173 12.30 1.35 -23.91
C HIS A 173 12.38 2.18 -25.19
N ARG A 174 11.25 2.39 -25.90
CA ARG A 174 11.27 3.10 -27.18
C ARG A 174 11.60 4.59 -27.08
N ASN A 175 11.32 5.22 -25.92
CA ASN A 175 11.60 6.63 -25.68
C ASN A 175 13.00 6.89 -25.09
N HIS A 176 13.71 5.87 -24.63
CA HIS A 176 15.01 6.03 -23.98
C HIS A 176 16.06 5.12 -24.61
N ARG A 177 16.69 5.60 -25.69
CA ARG A 177 17.68 4.83 -26.49
C ARG A 177 18.86 4.30 -25.70
N PHE A 178 19.17 4.87 -24.56
CA PHE A 178 20.23 4.44 -23.66
C PHE A 178 19.83 3.25 -22.76
N VAL A 179 18.58 2.80 -22.81
CA VAL A 179 18.11 1.55 -22.20
C VAL A 179 18.22 0.45 -23.26
N ASP A 180 19.05 -0.58 -23.01
CA ASP A 180 19.28 -1.65 -24.01
C ASP A 180 18.15 -2.67 -23.98
N HIS A 181 17.66 -3.01 -22.79
CA HIS A 181 16.61 -4.01 -22.60
C HIS A 181 15.62 -3.61 -21.50
N VAL A 182 14.37 -4.05 -21.66
CA VAL A 182 13.36 -4.00 -20.60
C VAL A 182 12.76 -5.38 -20.45
N VAL A 183 12.66 -5.87 -19.21
CA VAL A 183 11.98 -7.09 -18.84
C VAL A 183 10.60 -6.73 -18.30
N ARG A 184 9.54 -7.12 -19.01
CA ARG A 184 8.13 -6.92 -18.65
C ARG A 184 7.57 -8.17 -17.99
N GLY A 185 6.73 -7.98 -16.97
CA GLY A 185 6.17 -9.08 -16.19
C GLY A 185 7.19 -9.71 -15.22
N GLU A 186 7.00 -10.99 -14.89
CA GLU A 186 7.83 -11.70 -13.91
C GLU A 186 9.25 -11.95 -14.43
N GLY A 187 10.24 -11.49 -13.66
CA GLY A 187 11.65 -11.53 -14.07
C GLY A 187 12.34 -12.90 -13.92
N GLU A 188 11.76 -13.84 -13.18
CA GLU A 188 12.45 -15.07 -12.76
C GLU A 188 12.84 -15.99 -13.92
N TYR A 189 12.09 -15.97 -15.02
CA TYR A 189 12.44 -16.70 -16.25
C TYR A 189 13.15 -15.81 -17.26
N ALA A 190 12.63 -14.60 -17.45
CA ALA A 190 13.09 -13.72 -18.51
C ALA A 190 14.49 -13.15 -18.23
N PHE A 191 14.79 -12.77 -16.98
CA PHE A 191 16.07 -12.15 -16.65
C PHE A 191 17.27 -13.12 -16.78
N PRO A 192 17.27 -14.36 -16.23
CA PRO A 192 18.36 -15.30 -16.46
C PRO A 192 18.53 -15.70 -17.93
N ALA A 193 17.42 -15.82 -18.69
CA ALA A 193 17.46 -16.10 -20.12
C ALA A 193 18.11 -14.94 -20.90
N LEU A 194 17.72 -13.69 -20.57
CA LEU A 194 18.35 -12.49 -21.13
C LEU A 194 19.86 -12.47 -20.86
N LEU A 195 20.30 -12.71 -19.62
CA LEU A 195 21.72 -12.79 -19.26
C LEU A 195 22.45 -13.87 -20.08
N GLY A 196 21.78 -15.00 -20.38
CA GLY A 196 22.30 -16.03 -21.27
C GLY A 196 22.56 -15.52 -22.69
N HIS A 197 21.61 -14.79 -23.26
CA HIS A 197 21.77 -14.18 -24.59
C HIS A 197 22.88 -13.11 -24.62
N LEU A 198 22.97 -12.28 -23.56
CA LEU A 198 24.02 -11.28 -23.43
C LEU A 198 25.41 -11.94 -23.36
N ALA A 199 25.57 -12.96 -22.57
CA ALA A 199 26.84 -13.72 -22.46
C ALA A 199 27.23 -14.39 -23.79
N ALA A 200 26.25 -14.84 -24.58
CA ALA A 200 26.45 -15.44 -25.90
C ALA A 200 26.54 -14.42 -27.05
N ALA A 201 26.41 -13.11 -26.75
CA ALA A 201 26.30 -12.02 -27.73
C ALA A 201 25.22 -12.29 -28.80
N THR A 202 24.08 -12.86 -28.40
CA THR A 202 22.92 -13.15 -29.27
C THR A 202 21.73 -12.25 -28.92
N ARG A 203 20.83 -12.06 -29.89
CA ARG A 203 19.61 -11.26 -29.68
C ARG A 203 18.55 -12.07 -28.90
N PRO A 204 17.86 -11.48 -27.92
CA PRO A 204 16.86 -12.18 -27.09
C PRO A 204 15.48 -12.27 -27.78
N VAL A 205 15.44 -12.70 -29.05
CA VAL A 205 14.22 -12.71 -29.87
C VAL A 205 13.14 -13.68 -29.38
N ASP A 206 13.54 -14.69 -28.62
CA ASP A 206 12.73 -15.77 -28.09
C ASP A 206 12.45 -15.63 -26.58
N VAL A 207 12.96 -14.57 -25.93
CA VAL A 207 12.73 -14.36 -24.50
C VAL A 207 11.42 -13.59 -24.30
N PRO A 208 10.37 -14.21 -23.75
CA PRO A 208 9.07 -13.54 -23.60
C PRO A 208 9.16 -12.28 -22.75
N GLY A 209 8.38 -11.24 -23.11
CA GLY A 209 8.29 -9.99 -22.37
C GLY A 209 9.49 -9.07 -22.52
N VAL A 210 10.61 -9.50 -23.13
CA VAL A 210 11.80 -8.67 -23.26
C VAL A 210 11.63 -7.65 -24.40
N CYS A 211 11.95 -6.36 -24.12
CA CYS A 211 12.16 -5.35 -25.13
C CYS A 211 13.66 -5.28 -25.48
N TRP A 212 13.97 -5.06 -26.78
CA TRP A 212 15.33 -5.02 -27.31
C TRP A 212 15.39 -4.16 -28.59
N TRP A 213 16.58 -3.74 -28.98
CA TRP A 213 16.78 -2.90 -30.17
C TRP A 213 17.15 -3.74 -31.40
N ASP A 214 16.36 -3.60 -32.47
CA ASP A 214 16.67 -4.08 -33.81
C ASP A 214 17.10 -2.90 -34.68
N GLY A 215 18.38 -2.61 -34.66
CA GLY A 215 18.90 -1.35 -35.26
C GLY A 215 18.36 -0.15 -34.49
N ALA A 216 17.54 0.67 -35.15
CA ALA A 216 16.90 1.84 -34.55
C ALA A 216 15.46 1.55 -34.04
N VAL A 217 14.96 0.34 -34.25
CA VAL A 217 13.58 -0.03 -33.92
C VAL A 217 13.53 -0.72 -32.57
N SER A 218 12.71 -0.21 -31.66
CA SER A 218 12.37 -0.90 -30.41
C SER A 218 11.43 -2.06 -30.71
N ARG A 219 11.85 -3.27 -30.36
CA ARG A 219 11.03 -4.50 -30.44
C ARG A 219 10.59 -4.89 -29.06
N ALA A 220 9.35 -5.34 -28.93
CA ALA A 220 8.78 -5.89 -27.71
C ALA A 220 8.29 -7.31 -28.02
N ASN A 221 8.94 -8.31 -27.43
CA ASN A 221 8.48 -9.69 -27.55
C ASN A 221 7.12 -9.85 -26.85
N GLU A 222 6.31 -10.78 -27.28
CA GLU A 222 5.05 -11.10 -26.62
C GLU A 222 5.30 -11.51 -25.17
N GLU A 223 4.42 -11.08 -24.27
CA GLU A 223 4.47 -11.51 -22.88
C GLU A 223 3.94 -12.94 -22.76
N THR A 224 4.54 -13.70 -21.86
CA THR A 224 4.04 -15.04 -21.57
C THR A 224 2.97 -15.00 -20.50
N ARG A 225 1.97 -15.87 -20.62
CA ARG A 225 1.03 -16.17 -19.53
C ARG A 225 1.60 -17.16 -18.51
N ARG A 226 2.82 -17.67 -18.76
CA ARG A 226 3.48 -18.58 -17.83
C ARG A 226 3.92 -17.77 -16.61
N THR A 227 3.48 -18.19 -15.45
CA THR A 227 3.83 -17.64 -14.15
C THR A 227 4.78 -18.57 -13.41
N VAL A 228 5.58 -18.02 -12.51
CA VAL A 228 6.46 -18.82 -11.65
C VAL A 228 5.62 -19.52 -10.59
N ALA A 229 5.83 -20.82 -10.38
CA ALA A 229 5.21 -21.49 -9.25
C ALA A 229 5.79 -20.95 -7.95
N PRO A 230 4.97 -20.59 -6.95
CA PRO A 230 5.46 -19.98 -5.71
C PRO A 230 6.52 -20.82 -4.99
N ALA A 231 6.42 -22.15 -5.09
CA ALA A 231 7.41 -23.07 -4.53
C ALA A 231 8.80 -22.98 -5.20
N ASP A 232 8.88 -22.47 -6.43
CA ASP A 232 10.13 -22.31 -7.17
C ASP A 232 10.80 -20.94 -6.93
N ILE A 233 10.09 -20.00 -6.30
CA ILE A 233 10.63 -18.69 -5.96
C ILE A 233 11.65 -18.86 -4.83
N PRO A 234 12.93 -18.49 -5.05
CA PRO A 234 13.92 -18.60 -3.99
C PRO A 234 13.60 -17.63 -2.86
N PRO A 235 13.97 -17.98 -1.62
CA PRO A 235 13.95 -16.96 -0.56
C PRO A 235 14.91 -15.82 -0.89
N PRO A 236 14.54 -14.58 -0.59
CA PRO A 236 15.39 -13.42 -0.89
C PRO A 236 16.69 -13.46 -0.08
N ASP A 237 17.77 -12.90 -0.65
CA ASP A 237 19.02 -12.63 0.04
C ASP A 237 19.08 -11.14 0.41
N TYR A 238 19.28 -10.85 1.69
CA TYR A 238 19.35 -9.48 2.21
C TYR A 238 20.69 -9.15 2.89
N ASP A 239 21.70 -10.00 2.75
CA ASP A 239 22.97 -9.84 3.44
C ASP A 239 23.70 -8.55 3.06
N LEU A 240 23.73 -8.24 1.76
CA LEU A 240 24.39 -7.04 1.27
C LEU A 240 23.63 -5.77 1.67
N TRP A 241 22.30 -5.82 1.67
CA TRP A 241 21.50 -4.69 2.18
C TRP A 241 21.73 -4.47 3.68
N GLN A 242 21.67 -5.52 4.50
CA GLN A 242 21.90 -5.42 5.93
C GLN A 242 23.29 -4.84 6.22
N SER A 243 24.30 -5.35 5.53
CA SER A 243 25.69 -4.87 5.70
C SER A 243 25.84 -3.39 5.31
N ALA A 244 25.15 -2.97 4.23
CA ALA A 244 25.15 -1.58 3.80
C ALA A 244 24.45 -0.68 4.82
N LEU A 245 23.29 -1.10 5.36
CA LEU A 245 22.54 -0.34 6.36
C LEU A 245 23.34 -0.25 7.67
N ASP A 246 23.93 -1.36 8.15
CA ASP A 246 24.71 -1.38 9.41
C ASP A 246 25.94 -0.46 9.35
N ALA A 247 26.50 -0.26 8.16
CA ALA A 247 27.61 0.66 7.94
C ALA A 247 27.18 2.13 7.72
N SER A 248 25.88 2.37 7.57
CA SER A 248 25.31 3.67 7.22
C SER A 248 24.97 4.52 8.43
N PRO A 249 25.27 5.84 8.43
CA PRO A 249 24.75 6.74 9.46
C PRO A 249 23.23 6.85 9.49
N VAL A 250 22.54 6.43 8.43
CA VAL A 250 21.08 6.38 8.35
C VAL A 250 20.49 5.34 9.31
N ALA A 251 21.26 4.31 9.69
CA ALA A 251 20.82 3.26 10.61
C ALA A 251 20.32 3.82 11.96
N GLU A 252 20.87 4.95 12.41
CA GLU A 252 20.45 5.59 13.67
C GLU A 252 19.03 6.22 13.60
N TYR A 253 18.48 6.39 12.39
CA TYR A 253 17.21 7.06 12.16
C TYR A 253 16.08 6.12 11.77
N VAL A 254 16.36 4.85 11.51
CA VAL A 254 15.38 3.89 10.97
C VAL A 254 15.32 2.61 11.80
N HIS A 255 14.16 1.96 11.76
CA HIS A 255 13.97 0.63 12.33
C HIS A 255 13.86 -0.39 11.19
N PRO A 256 14.92 -1.16 10.92
CA PRO A 256 14.92 -2.09 9.80
C PRO A 256 13.87 -3.18 9.97
N LYS A 257 13.26 -3.57 8.85
CA LYS A 257 12.24 -4.61 8.79
C LYS A 257 12.59 -5.59 7.68
N LEU A 258 12.13 -6.82 7.79
CA LEU A 258 12.23 -7.81 6.72
C LEU A 258 11.03 -7.69 5.78
N VAL A 259 11.26 -7.91 4.50
CA VAL A 259 10.20 -7.99 3.49
C VAL A 259 10.04 -9.45 3.07
N VAL A 260 8.81 -9.95 3.07
CA VAL A 260 8.50 -11.31 2.63
C VAL A 260 7.33 -11.32 1.67
N GLU A 261 7.36 -12.27 0.75
CA GLU A 261 6.30 -12.52 -0.22
C GLU A 261 5.71 -13.91 0.03
N GLY A 262 4.48 -13.96 0.52
CA GLY A 262 3.72 -15.20 0.68
C GLY A 262 2.92 -15.55 -0.57
N ALA A 263 2.35 -14.54 -1.24
CA ALA A 263 1.47 -14.71 -2.39
C ALA A 263 1.64 -13.63 -3.44
N ARG A 264 1.31 -13.95 -4.69
CA ARG A 264 1.20 -13.02 -5.84
C ARG A 264 -0.20 -13.06 -6.41
N GLY A 265 -0.64 -11.92 -6.99
CA GLY A 265 -1.97 -11.76 -7.52
C GLY A 265 -3.01 -11.54 -6.42
N CYS A 266 -4.29 -11.69 -6.76
CA CYS A 266 -5.39 -11.48 -5.83
C CYS A 266 -6.50 -12.51 -6.06
N TRP A 267 -6.78 -13.39 -5.06
CA TRP A 267 -7.82 -14.41 -5.18
C TRP A 267 -9.24 -13.83 -5.30
N TRP A 268 -9.45 -12.60 -4.81
CA TRP A 268 -10.68 -11.87 -5.07
C TRP A 268 -10.70 -11.34 -6.50
N GLY A 269 -9.59 -10.75 -6.94
CA GLY A 269 -9.44 -10.17 -8.27
C GLY A 269 -9.59 -11.17 -9.41
N GLU A 270 -9.17 -12.43 -9.23
CA GLU A 270 -9.39 -13.49 -10.22
C GLU A 270 -10.89 -13.71 -10.57
N LYS A 271 -11.77 -13.48 -9.59
CA LYS A 271 -13.21 -13.78 -9.71
C LYS A 271 -14.06 -12.54 -9.93
N HIS A 272 -13.68 -11.43 -9.33
CA HIS A 272 -14.48 -10.22 -9.23
C HIS A 272 -13.73 -8.97 -9.70
N HIS A 273 -12.47 -8.81 -9.41
CA HIS A 273 -11.60 -7.68 -9.70
C HIS A 273 -12.20 -6.33 -9.30
N CYS A 274 -11.83 -5.79 -8.13
CA CYS A 274 -12.26 -4.47 -7.68
C CYS A 274 -12.08 -3.43 -8.78
N THR A 275 -13.14 -2.69 -9.13
CA THR A 275 -13.21 -1.88 -10.36
C THR A 275 -12.14 -0.80 -10.47
N PHE A 276 -11.61 -0.33 -9.35
CA PHE A 276 -10.60 0.73 -9.28
C PHE A 276 -9.16 0.20 -9.24
N CYS A 277 -8.94 -1.08 -8.90
CA CYS A 277 -7.61 -1.60 -8.55
C CYS A 277 -6.82 -2.03 -9.78
N GLY A 278 -5.64 -1.44 -9.97
CA GLY A 278 -4.65 -1.79 -11.01
C GLY A 278 -3.40 -2.50 -10.49
N LEU A 279 -3.31 -2.79 -9.18
CA LEU A 279 -2.06 -3.19 -8.51
C LEU A 279 -1.40 -4.47 -9.04
N ASN A 280 -2.17 -5.42 -9.56
CA ASN A 280 -1.61 -6.68 -10.07
C ASN A 280 -1.14 -6.61 -11.53
N GLY A 281 -1.20 -5.43 -12.14
CA GLY A 281 -0.77 -5.23 -13.52
C GLY A 281 -1.41 -6.25 -14.47
N SER A 282 -0.59 -6.90 -15.30
CA SER A 282 -1.01 -7.97 -16.20
C SER A 282 -1.15 -9.34 -15.54
N ALA A 283 -0.75 -9.51 -14.25
CA ALA A 283 -0.60 -10.80 -13.55
C ALA A 283 -1.59 -10.96 -12.37
N MET A 284 -2.91 -11.00 -12.65
CA MET A 284 -3.94 -11.15 -11.63
C MET A 284 -4.01 -12.56 -11.00
N ALA A 285 -3.51 -13.60 -11.67
CA ALA A 285 -3.61 -14.97 -11.21
C ALA A 285 -3.03 -15.16 -9.79
N PHE A 286 -3.88 -15.60 -8.86
CA PHE A 286 -3.49 -15.78 -7.46
C PHE A 286 -2.70 -17.06 -7.27
N ARG A 287 -1.58 -16.96 -6.56
CA ARG A 287 -0.67 -18.06 -6.23
C ARG A 287 -0.02 -17.78 -4.89
N ALA A 288 -0.03 -18.74 -3.99
CA ALA A 288 0.58 -18.63 -2.67
C ALA A 288 1.67 -19.69 -2.45
N LYS A 289 2.70 -19.36 -1.70
CA LYS A 289 3.65 -20.34 -1.16
C LYS A 289 2.91 -21.26 -0.20
N PRO A 290 3.26 -22.56 -0.14
CA PRO A 290 2.79 -23.41 0.96
C PRO A 290 3.13 -22.78 2.31
N GLY A 291 2.21 -22.87 3.29
CA GLY A 291 2.39 -22.20 4.60
C GLY A 291 3.65 -22.67 5.35
N GLU A 292 4.03 -23.95 5.21
CA GLU A 292 5.28 -24.48 5.78
C GLU A 292 6.53 -23.85 5.13
N GLN A 293 6.49 -23.62 3.81
CA GLN A 293 7.59 -22.96 3.09
C GLN A 293 7.73 -21.51 3.52
N LEU A 294 6.61 -20.76 3.60
CA LEU A 294 6.60 -19.37 4.06
C LEU A 294 7.15 -19.27 5.48
N TRP A 295 6.72 -20.18 6.38
CA TRP A 295 7.21 -20.22 7.74
C TRP A 295 8.73 -20.49 7.80
N ALA A 296 9.22 -21.46 7.04
CA ALA A 296 10.65 -21.80 7.00
C ALA A 296 11.49 -20.62 6.45
N GLU A 297 10.94 -19.87 5.49
CA GLU A 297 11.59 -18.67 4.95
C GLU A 297 11.66 -17.56 6.02
N ILE A 298 10.56 -17.27 6.71
CA ILE A 298 10.52 -16.28 7.79
C ILE A 298 11.47 -16.66 8.93
N ASP A 299 11.40 -17.91 9.43
CA ASP A 299 12.27 -18.36 10.52
C ASP A 299 13.76 -18.23 10.15
N ARG A 300 14.12 -18.55 8.91
CA ARG A 300 15.47 -18.39 8.40
C ARG A 300 15.90 -16.92 8.35
N LEU A 301 15.07 -16.03 7.79
CA LEU A 301 15.38 -14.60 7.68
C LEU A 301 15.51 -13.96 9.06
N VAL A 302 14.58 -14.26 9.97
CA VAL A 302 14.60 -13.76 11.36
C VAL A 302 15.89 -14.18 12.07
N ARG A 303 16.28 -15.47 11.98
CA ARG A 303 17.53 -15.96 12.61
C ARG A 303 18.78 -15.33 12.02
N ARG A 304 18.80 -15.14 10.68
CA ARG A 304 19.96 -14.60 9.98
C ARG A 304 20.15 -13.10 10.28
N HIS A 305 19.09 -12.32 10.16
CA HIS A 305 19.15 -10.86 10.27
C HIS A 305 18.85 -10.34 11.67
N ARG A 306 18.32 -11.18 12.57
CA ARG A 306 17.92 -10.83 13.94
C ARG A 306 16.89 -9.70 14.00
N LEU A 307 15.99 -9.66 13.02
CA LEU A 307 14.90 -8.71 12.91
C LEU A 307 13.57 -9.46 13.07
N LEU A 308 12.68 -8.89 13.90
CA LEU A 308 11.35 -9.45 14.19
C LEU A 308 10.22 -8.69 13.50
N ASP A 309 10.51 -7.53 12.95
CA ASP A 309 9.57 -6.71 12.19
C ASP A 309 9.52 -7.18 10.74
N ILE A 310 8.31 -7.52 10.27
CA ILE A 310 8.11 -8.12 8.95
C ILE A 310 7.01 -7.37 8.22
N VAL A 311 7.28 -6.98 6.97
CA VAL A 311 6.30 -6.47 6.04
C VAL A 311 6.03 -7.53 4.98
N THR A 312 4.78 -8.01 4.90
CA THR A 312 4.37 -8.84 3.77
C THR A 312 3.95 -7.92 2.61
N VAL A 313 4.28 -8.34 1.39
CA VAL A 313 3.92 -7.59 0.17
C VAL A 313 2.77 -8.25 -0.60
N ASP A 314 2.08 -9.16 0.05
CA ASP A 314 0.91 -9.84 -0.50
C ASP A 314 -0.25 -8.86 -0.62
N ASN A 315 -0.81 -8.67 -1.81
CA ASN A 315 -2.00 -7.81 -2.00
C ASN A 315 -3.27 -8.33 -1.28
N ILE A 316 -3.22 -9.56 -0.79
CA ILE A 316 -4.27 -10.19 0.01
C ILE A 316 -3.75 -11.50 0.62
N ILE A 317 -3.95 -11.67 1.92
CA ILE A 317 -3.55 -12.91 2.62
C ILE A 317 -4.24 -14.15 2.02
N ASP A 318 -3.51 -15.27 1.89
CA ASP A 318 -4.11 -16.55 1.53
C ASP A 318 -4.92 -17.11 2.69
N MET A 319 -6.15 -17.52 2.40
CA MET A 319 -7.06 -18.10 3.40
C MET A 319 -6.59 -19.47 3.93
N SER A 320 -5.71 -20.17 3.22
CA SER A 320 -5.10 -21.41 3.72
C SER A 320 -4.18 -21.15 4.91
N TYR A 321 -3.54 -19.97 4.98
CA TYR A 321 -2.62 -19.60 6.06
C TYR A 321 -3.27 -19.60 7.44
N PHE A 322 -4.58 -19.47 7.52
CA PHE A 322 -5.32 -19.64 8.77
C PHE A 322 -5.33 -21.09 9.29
N LYS A 323 -4.97 -22.07 8.45
CA LYS A 323 -4.94 -23.50 8.82
C LYS A 323 -3.53 -24.02 9.04
N ASP A 324 -2.52 -23.43 8.42
CA ASP A 324 -1.13 -23.91 8.43
C ASP A 324 -0.15 -22.85 8.98
N PHE A 325 0.17 -21.81 8.23
CA PHE A 325 1.21 -20.82 8.56
C PHE A 325 0.96 -20.08 9.88
N LEU A 326 -0.22 -19.45 10.04
CA LEU A 326 -0.51 -18.63 11.23
C LEU A 326 -0.52 -19.44 12.53
N PRO A 327 -1.09 -20.68 12.58
CA PRO A 327 -0.93 -21.55 13.74
C PRO A 327 0.52 -21.93 14.04
N MET A 328 1.39 -22.10 13.03
CA MET A 328 2.81 -22.34 13.26
C MET A 328 3.50 -21.11 13.84
N ALA A 329 3.28 -19.94 13.27
CA ALA A 329 3.81 -18.68 13.77
C ALA A 329 3.37 -18.43 15.23
N ALA A 330 2.09 -18.62 15.54
CA ALA A 330 1.56 -18.45 16.90
C ALA A 330 2.19 -19.40 17.95
N ARG A 331 2.63 -20.59 17.53
CA ARG A 331 3.28 -21.58 18.41
C ARG A 331 4.80 -21.43 18.48
N SER A 332 5.40 -20.62 17.64
CA SER A 332 6.86 -20.52 17.49
C SER A 332 7.56 -19.94 18.74
N GLY A 333 6.87 -19.13 19.51
CA GLY A 333 7.44 -18.34 20.60
C GLY A 333 8.24 -17.12 20.16
N TRP A 334 8.27 -16.81 18.86
CA TRP A 334 8.85 -15.57 18.36
C TRP A 334 7.93 -14.38 18.66
N ASP A 335 8.50 -13.27 19.09
CA ASP A 335 7.80 -11.98 19.24
C ASP A 335 7.78 -11.23 17.89
N LEU A 336 7.15 -11.86 16.88
CA LEU A 336 7.05 -11.28 15.54
C LEU A 336 6.13 -10.05 15.56
N ARG A 337 6.48 -9.06 14.73
CA ARG A 337 5.65 -7.89 14.47
C ARG A 337 5.40 -7.80 12.96
N MET A 338 4.28 -8.38 12.52
CA MET A 338 3.95 -8.53 11.11
C MET A 338 2.92 -7.50 10.65
N HIS A 339 3.12 -6.98 9.44
CA HIS A 339 2.12 -6.24 8.67
C HIS A 339 1.53 -7.14 7.59
N TYR A 340 0.19 -7.12 7.44
CA TYR A 340 -0.54 -7.88 6.42
C TYR A 340 -1.63 -7.05 5.74
N GLU A 341 -1.75 -7.22 4.40
CA GLU A 341 -2.95 -6.79 3.68
C GLU A 341 -4.01 -7.89 3.69
N VAL A 342 -5.23 -7.54 4.08
CA VAL A 342 -6.33 -8.50 4.25
C VAL A 342 -7.63 -7.98 3.64
N LYS A 343 -8.53 -8.88 3.27
CA LYS A 343 -9.91 -8.49 2.95
C LYS A 343 -10.70 -8.25 4.23
N SER A 344 -11.56 -7.23 4.25
CA SER A 344 -12.40 -6.86 5.41
C SER A 344 -13.55 -7.83 5.69
N ASN A 345 -13.40 -9.11 5.31
CA ASN A 345 -14.38 -10.18 5.56
C ASN A 345 -13.95 -11.20 6.61
N LEU A 346 -12.80 -11.03 7.25
CA LEU A 346 -12.30 -11.93 8.27
C LEU A 346 -13.25 -11.96 9.47
N SER A 347 -13.36 -13.13 10.11
CA SER A 347 -14.06 -13.26 11.38
C SER A 347 -13.22 -12.74 12.55
N SER A 348 -13.85 -12.48 13.70
CA SER A 348 -13.14 -12.10 14.93
C SER A 348 -12.10 -13.14 15.33
N ASP A 349 -12.42 -14.45 15.23
CA ASP A 349 -11.46 -15.53 15.52
C ASP A 349 -10.24 -15.52 14.60
N GLN A 350 -10.46 -15.19 13.31
CA GLN A 350 -9.37 -15.07 12.34
C GLN A 350 -8.47 -13.86 12.66
N LEU A 351 -9.05 -12.72 13.00
CA LEU A 351 -8.28 -11.55 13.47
C LEU A 351 -7.52 -11.87 14.77
N GLY A 352 -8.17 -12.59 15.70
CA GLY A 352 -7.51 -13.07 16.92
C GLY A 352 -6.35 -14.03 16.62
N LEU A 353 -6.46 -14.91 15.63
CA LEU A 353 -5.35 -15.78 15.23
C LEU A 353 -4.21 -14.98 14.58
N LEU A 354 -4.52 -13.99 13.72
CA LEU A 354 -3.51 -13.06 13.17
C LEU A 354 -2.74 -12.37 14.30
N ALA A 355 -3.44 -11.81 15.29
CA ALA A 355 -2.80 -11.16 16.43
C ALA A 355 -1.88 -12.11 17.21
N ARG A 356 -2.35 -13.33 17.52
CA ARG A 356 -1.53 -14.34 18.21
C ARG A 356 -0.35 -14.83 17.40
N ALA A 357 -0.43 -14.77 16.06
CA ALA A 357 0.66 -15.12 15.17
C ALA A 357 1.72 -14.00 15.05
N GLY A 358 1.48 -12.85 15.68
CA GLY A 358 2.38 -11.71 15.66
C GLY A 358 2.00 -10.60 14.68
N ALA A 359 0.82 -10.63 14.05
CA ALA A 359 0.35 -9.47 13.32
C ALA A 359 0.04 -8.34 14.31
N VAL A 360 0.66 -7.18 14.12
CA VAL A 360 0.43 -5.96 14.92
C VAL A 360 -0.27 -4.88 14.12
N HIS A 361 -0.14 -4.95 12.81
CA HIS A 361 -0.72 -4.00 11.88
C HIS A 361 -1.31 -4.73 10.67
N ILE A 362 -2.53 -4.34 10.28
CA ILE A 362 -3.15 -4.86 9.07
C ILE A 362 -3.69 -3.73 8.19
N GLN A 363 -3.76 -3.97 6.90
CA GLN A 363 -4.45 -3.11 5.95
C GLN A 363 -5.70 -3.85 5.43
N PRO A 364 -6.87 -3.66 6.07
CA PRO A 364 -8.10 -4.26 5.57
C PRO A 364 -8.65 -3.46 4.39
N GLY A 365 -9.02 -4.14 3.33
CA GLY A 365 -9.63 -3.50 2.17
C GLY A 365 -11.07 -3.01 2.46
N ILE A 366 -11.21 -1.96 3.25
CA ILE A 366 -12.50 -1.35 3.67
C ILE A 366 -13.07 -0.45 2.57
N GLU A 367 -12.31 0.53 2.13
CA GLU A 367 -12.53 1.51 1.07
C GLU A 367 -13.77 2.41 1.23
N SER A 368 -14.87 1.93 1.79
CA SER A 368 -16.11 2.69 2.02
C SER A 368 -16.99 2.06 3.10
N LEU A 369 -17.91 2.84 3.64
CA LEU A 369 -18.99 2.38 4.51
C LEU A 369 -20.37 2.44 3.81
N SER A 370 -20.44 2.97 2.59
CA SER A 370 -21.64 2.98 1.75
C SER A 370 -21.78 1.65 1.00
N ASN A 371 -22.88 0.94 1.21
CA ASN A 371 -23.16 -0.31 0.48
C ASN A 371 -23.18 -0.10 -1.03
N ARG A 372 -23.70 1.03 -1.50
CA ARG A 372 -23.75 1.34 -2.93
C ARG A 372 -22.37 1.56 -3.52
N ALA A 373 -21.50 2.31 -2.84
CA ALA A 373 -20.11 2.50 -3.27
C ALA A 373 -19.36 1.15 -3.30
N LEU A 374 -19.54 0.30 -2.30
CA LEU A 374 -18.94 -1.04 -2.24
C LEU A 374 -19.43 -1.97 -3.36
N GLU A 375 -20.70 -1.85 -3.78
CA GLU A 375 -21.24 -2.55 -4.94
C GLU A 375 -20.61 -2.04 -6.25
N LEU A 376 -20.48 -0.73 -6.43
CA LEU A 376 -19.81 -0.13 -7.60
C LEU A 376 -18.34 -0.54 -7.71
N MET A 377 -17.67 -0.74 -6.57
CA MET A 377 -16.29 -1.23 -6.48
C MET A 377 -16.16 -2.74 -6.75
N ASP A 378 -17.24 -3.51 -6.82
CA ASP A 378 -17.26 -4.99 -6.77
C ASP A 378 -16.45 -5.55 -5.57
N LYS A 379 -16.62 -4.91 -4.40
CA LYS A 379 -15.82 -5.24 -3.21
C LYS A 379 -16.32 -6.48 -2.48
N GLY A 380 -17.61 -6.85 -2.63
CA GLY A 380 -18.21 -8.05 -2.04
C GLY A 380 -18.29 -8.04 -0.50
N VAL A 381 -18.33 -6.85 0.10
CA VAL A 381 -18.52 -6.63 1.53
C VAL A 381 -19.57 -5.55 1.74
N THR A 382 -20.03 -5.36 2.99
CA THR A 382 -21.03 -4.35 3.37
C THR A 382 -20.47 -3.37 4.38
N GLY A 383 -21.13 -2.22 4.55
CA GLY A 383 -20.74 -1.21 5.53
C GLY A 383 -20.69 -1.77 6.96
N THR A 384 -21.69 -2.58 7.37
CA THR A 384 -21.67 -3.24 8.69
C THR A 384 -20.50 -4.21 8.85
N ARG A 385 -20.13 -4.95 7.79
CA ARG A 385 -18.97 -5.86 7.83
C ARG A 385 -17.66 -5.08 7.98
N ASN A 386 -17.53 -3.95 7.31
CA ASN A 386 -16.37 -3.07 7.41
C ASN A 386 -16.26 -2.45 8.82
N VAL A 387 -17.36 -1.94 9.38
CA VAL A 387 -17.39 -1.42 10.76
C VAL A 387 -17.08 -2.52 11.78
N ARG A 388 -17.62 -3.74 11.59
CA ARG A 388 -17.27 -4.90 12.41
C ARG A 388 -15.75 -5.16 12.37
N THR A 389 -15.12 -5.12 11.20
CA THR A 389 -13.68 -5.32 11.06
C THR A 389 -12.88 -4.30 11.88
N LEU A 390 -13.25 -3.02 11.84
CA LEU A 390 -12.62 -1.97 12.66
C LEU A 390 -12.76 -2.25 14.16
N ARG A 391 -13.97 -2.61 14.61
CA ARG A 391 -14.22 -2.98 16.03
C ARG A 391 -13.42 -4.22 16.45
N ASP A 392 -13.41 -5.25 15.61
CA ASP A 392 -12.74 -6.51 15.94
C ASP A 392 -11.20 -6.34 15.93
N CYS A 393 -10.66 -5.44 15.09
CA CYS A 393 -9.25 -5.03 15.19
C CYS A 393 -8.94 -4.43 16.57
N ALA A 394 -9.77 -3.50 17.05
CA ALA A 394 -9.59 -2.93 18.38
C ALA A 394 -9.70 -4.00 19.49
N ASN A 395 -10.64 -4.95 19.37
CA ASN A 395 -10.80 -6.04 20.31
C ASN A 395 -9.58 -6.98 20.38
N HIS A 396 -8.83 -7.12 19.30
CA HIS A 396 -7.63 -7.97 19.24
C HIS A 396 -6.31 -7.18 19.27
N SER A 397 -6.36 -5.90 19.64
CA SER A 397 -5.16 -5.02 19.72
C SER A 397 -4.39 -4.93 18.40
N LEU A 398 -5.09 -5.05 17.29
CA LEU A 398 -4.55 -4.82 15.95
C LEU A 398 -4.72 -3.36 15.56
N THR A 399 -3.64 -2.71 15.14
CA THR A 399 -3.76 -1.44 14.43
C THR A 399 -4.17 -1.71 12.98
N CYS A 400 -4.90 -0.78 12.36
CA CYS A 400 -5.22 -0.89 10.95
C CYS A 400 -5.11 0.44 10.23
N THR A 401 -4.65 0.41 8.97
CA THR A 401 -4.71 1.55 8.05
C THR A 401 -5.68 1.22 6.93
N TRP A 402 -6.46 2.21 6.54
CA TRP A 402 -7.39 2.11 5.42
C TRP A 402 -7.70 3.51 4.88
N ASN A 403 -8.13 3.60 3.62
CA ASN A 403 -8.55 4.84 3.00
C ASN A 403 -10.04 4.82 2.72
N TYR A 404 -10.69 5.98 2.80
CA TYR A 404 -12.07 6.15 2.34
C TYR A 404 -12.06 6.59 0.89
N LEU A 405 -12.58 5.77 -0.02
CA LEU A 405 -12.65 6.07 -1.46
C LEU A 405 -14.05 6.50 -1.86
N TYR A 406 -14.15 7.52 -2.71
CA TYR A 406 -15.38 8.03 -3.29
C TYR A 406 -15.14 8.53 -4.72
N GLY A 407 -16.19 8.91 -5.44
CA GLY A 407 -16.08 9.44 -6.78
C GLY A 407 -16.28 8.40 -7.87
N PHE A 408 -17.00 7.31 -7.56
CA PHE A 408 -17.36 6.29 -8.54
C PHE A 408 -18.54 6.74 -9.39
N PRO A 409 -18.54 6.54 -10.71
CA PRO A 409 -19.72 6.77 -11.55
C PRO A 409 -20.91 5.97 -11.03
N GLY A 410 -22.07 6.64 -10.88
CA GLY A 410 -23.30 6.03 -10.35
C GLY A 410 -23.50 6.13 -8.86
N GLU A 411 -22.61 6.82 -8.12
CA GLU A 411 -22.87 7.28 -6.75
C GLU A 411 -23.84 8.47 -6.73
N SER A 412 -24.61 8.57 -5.66
CA SER A 412 -25.50 9.69 -5.37
C SER A 412 -25.31 10.22 -3.94
N ALA A 413 -25.84 11.42 -3.66
CA ALA A 413 -25.78 12.01 -2.31
C ALA A 413 -26.52 11.15 -1.27
N GLU A 414 -27.59 10.48 -1.67
CA GLU A 414 -28.40 9.61 -0.82
C GLU A 414 -27.61 8.41 -0.30
N ASP A 415 -26.65 7.90 -1.10
CA ASP A 415 -25.79 6.76 -0.74
C ASP A 415 -24.85 7.08 0.43
N TYR A 416 -24.62 8.37 0.69
CA TYR A 416 -23.67 8.85 1.70
C TYR A 416 -24.33 9.49 2.92
N THR A 417 -25.55 10.00 2.82
CA THR A 417 -26.20 10.78 3.88
C THR A 417 -26.24 9.99 5.20
N SER A 418 -26.80 8.78 5.17
CA SER A 418 -26.92 7.95 6.37
C SER A 418 -25.56 7.52 6.94
N VAL A 419 -24.56 7.33 6.09
CA VAL A 419 -23.18 7.01 6.51
C VAL A 419 -22.57 8.21 7.23
N ILE A 420 -22.58 9.39 6.60
CA ILE A 420 -22.00 10.63 7.16
C ILE A 420 -22.61 10.95 8.52
N ASP A 421 -23.92 10.79 8.68
CA ASP A 421 -24.64 11.08 9.93
C ASP A 421 -24.24 10.11 11.07
N GLN A 422 -23.74 8.90 10.73
CA GLN A 422 -23.28 7.91 11.69
C GLN A 422 -21.77 7.95 11.99
N LEU A 423 -20.94 8.64 11.17
CA LEU A 423 -19.48 8.72 11.42
C LEU A 423 -19.13 9.21 12.84
N PRO A 424 -19.87 10.16 13.47
CA PRO A 424 -19.62 10.57 14.85
C PRO A 424 -19.79 9.43 15.89
N ALA A 425 -20.48 8.34 15.52
CA ALA A 425 -20.60 7.16 16.39
C ALA A 425 -19.35 6.27 16.35
N LEU A 426 -18.51 6.40 15.32
CA LEU A 426 -17.34 5.56 15.06
C LEU A 426 -16.02 6.15 15.57
N VAL A 427 -16.02 7.34 16.17
CA VAL A 427 -14.80 8.08 16.53
C VAL A 427 -13.83 7.33 17.45
N HIS A 428 -14.30 6.31 18.19
CA HIS A 428 -13.46 5.45 19.01
C HIS A 428 -12.76 4.33 18.22
N LEU A 429 -13.18 4.07 16.99
CA LEU A 429 -12.56 3.11 16.09
C LEU A 429 -11.51 3.81 15.20
N GLN A 430 -10.58 3.03 14.65
CA GLN A 430 -9.51 3.58 13.80
C GLN A 430 -10.08 4.35 12.60
N PRO A 431 -9.78 5.66 12.46
CA PRO A 431 -10.21 6.44 11.30
C PRO A 431 -9.47 6.01 10.02
N PRO A 432 -10.01 6.32 8.82
CA PRO A 432 -9.27 6.17 7.58
C PRO A 432 -8.05 7.10 7.55
N GLY A 433 -7.01 6.79 6.79
CA GLY A 433 -5.88 7.70 6.55
C GLY A 433 -6.31 9.02 5.89
N GLY A 434 -7.39 8.98 5.13
CA GLY A 434 -8.06 10.13 4.53
C GLY A 434 -9.28 9.68 3.74
N ALA A 435 -10.01 10.65 3.18
CA ALA A 435 -11.04 10.39 2.18
C ALA A 435 -10.59 10.98 0.85
N PHE A 436 -10.50 10.13 -0.16
CA PHE A 436 -9.91 10.45 -1.45
C PHE A 436 -10.88 10.13 -2.58
N ARG A 437 -10.94 11.02 -3.57
CA ARG A 437 -11.56 10.71 -4.85
C ARG A 437 -10.70 9.67 -5.55
N ILE A 438 -11.34 8.65 -6.15
CA ILE A 438 -10.58 7.60 -6.86
C ILE A 438 -9.72 8.20 -7.95
N GLN A 439 -8.51 7.67 -8.04
CA GLN A 439 -7.60 7.90 -9.16
C GLN A 439 -7.81 6.79 -10.19
N LEU A 440 -7.81 7.10 -11.48
CA LEU A 440 -7.89 6.08 -12.51
C LEU A 440 -6.53 5.43 -12.72
N GLU A 441 -6.44 4.17 -12.35
CA GLU A 441 -5.22 3.37 -12.46
C GLU A 441 -5.21 2.53 -13.74
N ARG A 442 -4.07 2.48 -14.43
CA ARG A 442 -3.85 1.50 -15.49
C ARG A 442 -4.07 0.09 -14.94
N PHE A 443 -4.52 -0.84 -15.77
CA PHE A 443 -4.87 -2.23 -15.47
C PHE A 443 -6.13 -2.42 -14.62
N SER A 444 -6.72 -1.38 -14.05
CA SER A 444 -8.01 -1.49 -13.37
C SER A 444 -9.15 -1.77 -14.36
N PRO A 445 -10.26 -2.43 -13.95
CA PRO A 445 -11.46 -2.55 -14.78
C PRO A 445 -12.02 -1.19 -15.21
N ASN A 446 -11.96 -0.16 -14.37
CA ASN A 446 -12.35 1.20 -14.72
C ASN A 446 -11.52 1.75 -15.90
N PHE A 447 -10.24 1.42 -15.96
CA PHE A 447 -9.38 1.81 -17.08
C PHE A 447 -9.65 0.96 -18.32
N ALA A 448 -9.81 -0.35 -18.16
CA ALA A 448 -9.94 -1.28 -19.28
C ALA A 448 -11.32 -1.22 -19.96
N THR A 449 -12.36 -0.77 -19.22
CA THR A 449 -13.77 -0.81 -19.65
C THR A 449 -14.41 0.57 -19.59
N PRO A 450 -14.34 1.37 -20.70
CA PRO A 450 -14.88 2.73 -20.73
C PRO A 450 -16.35 2.84 -20.35
N ALA A 451 -17.13 1.77 -20.56
CA ALA A 451 -18.55 1.70 -20.17
C ALA A 451 -18.79 1.81 -18.66
N LEU A 452 -17.75 1.64 -17.82
CA LEU A 452 -17.83 1.90 -16.37
C LEU A 452 -17.81 3.39 -16.01
N GLY A 453 -17.77 4.30 -17.00
CA GLY A 453 -17.94 5.74 -16.82
C GLY A 453 -16.66 6.57 -16.91
N PHE A 454 -15.52 5.97 -17.31
CA PHE A 454 -14.22 6.65 -17.45
C PHE A 454 -13.74 6.66 -18.92
N ALA A 455 -14.64 7.06 -19.84
CA ALA A 455 -14.33 7.11 -21.29
C ALA A 455 -13.31 8.21 -21.62
N GLU A 456 -13.43 9.37 -20.98
CA GLU A 456 -12.50 10.48 -21.15
C GLU A 456 -11.39 10.36 -20.11
N ARG A 457 -10.15 10.23 -20.59
CA ARG A 457 -8.97 10.10 -19.73
C ARG A 457 -7.74 10.65 -20.40
N ARG A 458 -6.84 11.20 -19.61
CA ARG A 458 -5.50 11.67 -20.03
C ARG A 458 -4.49 11.28 -18.96
N PRO A 459 -3.18 11.19 -19.29
CA PRO A 459 -2.15 11.07 -18.27
C PRO A 459 -2.37 12.07 -17.14
N ALA A 460 -2.18 11.65 -15.88
CA ALA A 460 -2.37 12.53 -14.74
C ALA A 460 -1.49 13.77 -14.85
N GLU A 461 -2.04 14.92 -14.46
CA GLU A 461 -1.42 16.24 -14.62
C GLU A 461 0.01 16.29 -14.05
N MET A 462 0.28 15.56 -12.97
CA MET A 462 1.60 15.53 -12.35
C MET A 462 2.72 15.11 -13.31
N TYR A 463 2.41 14.28 -14.32
CA TYR A 463 3.43 13.86 -15.29
C TYR A 463 3.91 14.99 -16.20
N GLY A 464 3.17 16.09 -16.29
CA GLY A 464 3.54 17.27 -17.07
C GLY A 464 4.74 18.06 -16.50
N HIS A 465 5.03 17.93 -15.20
CA HIS A 465 6.24 18.49 -14.59
C HIS A 465 7.37 17.46 -14.42
N VAL A 466 7.11 16.19 -14.76
CA VAL A 466 8.07 15.09 -14.64
C VAL A 466 8.70 14.72 -15.97
N TYR A 467 7.91 14.52 -17.03
CA TYR A 467 8.37 13.98 -18.31
C TYR A 467 8.28 14.98 -19.48
N ASP A 468 9.31 14.99 -20.31
CA ASP A 468 9.34 15.68 -21.61
C ASP A 468 9.01 14.69 -22.73
N LEU A 469 7.73 14.29 -22.78
CA LEU A 469 7.24 13.34 -23.78
C LEU A 469 5.89 13.81 -24.33
N PRO A 470 5.60 13.52 -25.62
CA PRO A 470 4.27 13.74 -26.18
C PRO A 470 3.20 12.98 -25.38
N GLU A 471 1.99 13.53 -25.30
CA GLU A 471 0.87 12.94 -24.55
C GLU A 471 0.60 11.48 -24.95
N ALA A 472 0.71 11.14 -26.24
CA ALA A 472 0.53 9.77 -26.71
C ALA A 472 1.56 8.79 -26.14
N GLU A 473 2.81 9.24 -25.97
CA GLU A 473 3.88 8.43 -25.35
C GLU A 473 3.70 8.34 -23.83
N LEU A 474 3.27 9.44 -23.19
CA LEU A 474 2.90 9.44 -21.78
C LEU A 474 1.72 8.51 -21.53
N ALA A 475 0.71 8.52 -22.42
CA ALA A 475 -0.46 7.64 -22.29
C ALA A 475 -0.09 6.15 -22.30
N ASP A 476 1.05 5.76 -22.87
CA ASP A 476 1.57 4.39 -22.79
C ASP A 476 2.49 4.17 -21.59
N LEU A 477 3.25 5.19 -21.18
CA LEU A 477 4.29 5.09 -20.16
C LEU A 477 3.75 5.11 -18.73
N VAL A 478 2.71 5.89 -18.44
CA VAL A 478 2.30 6.22 -17.07
C VAL A 478 1.24 5.28 -16.52
N TYR A 479 1.16 5.23 -15.18
CA TYR A 479 0.22 4.38 -14.45
C TYR A 479 -1.09 5.09 -14.09
N LEU A 480 -1.05 6.40 -13.78
CA LEU A 480 -2.18 7.18 -13.29
C LEU A 480 -2.76 8.09 -14.37
N PHE A 481 -4.09 8.23 -14.36
CA PHE A 481 -4.82 9.05 -15.32
C PHE A 481 -5.82 9.98 -14.64
N ASP A 482 -5.93 11.19 -15.16
CA ASP A 482 -7.00 12.12 -14.82
C ASP A 482 -8.24 11.85 -15.66
N THR A 483 -9.41 12.05 -15.04
CA THR A 483 -10.74 11.92 -15.65
C THR A 483 -11.63 13.08 -15.20
N PRO A 484 -12.68 13.41 -15.93
CA PRO A 484 -13.70 14.29 -15.39
C PRO A 484 -14.22 13.75 -14.05
N PRO A 485 -14.43 14.61 -13.03
CA PRO A 485 -14.95 14.16 -11.74
C PRO A 485 -16.28 13.44 -11.88
N ALA A 486 -16.40 12.27 -11.25
CA ALA A 486 -17.63 11.48 -11.22
C ALA A 486 -18.09 11.26 -9.77
N GLY A 487 -19.28 10.68 -9.58
CA GLY A 487 -19.84 10.37 -8.27
C GLY A 487 -20.25 11.61 -7.46
N ILE A 488 -20.10 11.55 -6.14
CA ILE A 488 -20.45 12.66 -5.26
C ILE A 488 -19.51 13.85 -5.42
N GLY A 489 -20.06 15.05 -5.18
CA GLY A 489 -19.33 16.32 -5.21
C GLY A 489 -20.04 17.40 -4.40
N GLY A 490 -19.51 18.63 -4.41
CA GLY A 490 -20.08 19.78 -3.72
C GLY A 490 -20.35 19.52 -2.24
N THR A 491 -21.53 19.88 -1.76
CA THR A 491 -21.88 19.79 -0.32
C THR A 491 -21.74 18.38 0.26
N THR A 492 -22.03 17.32 -0.50
CA THR A 492 -21.91 15.94 0.02
C THR A 492 -20.46 15.56 0.23
N GLU A 493 -19.60 15.88 -0.73
CA GLU A 493 -18.14 15.69 -0.62
C GLU A 493 -17.57 16.48 0.56
N GLU A 494 -17.91 17.76 0.68
CA GLU A 494 -17.48 18.61 1.78
C GLU A 494 -17.88 18.06 3.15
N ARG A 495 -19.12 17.57 3.28
CA ARG A 495 -19.62 16.94 4.50
C ARG A 495 -18.85 15.65 4.84
N LEU A 496 -18.58 14.80 3.85
CA LEU A 496 -17.80 13.58 4.03
C LEU A 496 -16.38 13.90 4.52
N LEU A 497 -15.69 14.82 3.84
CA LEU A 497 -14.35 15.25 4.22
C LEU A 497 -14.31 15.89 5.62
N ALA A 498 -15.30 16.71 5.96
CA ALA A 498 -15.40 17.30 7.29
C ALA A 498 -15.64 16.24 8.38
N ALA A 499 -16.51 15.27 8.12
CA ALA A 499 -16.80 14.20 9.07
C ALA A 499 -15.58 13.27 9.30
N VAL A 500 -14.80 12.98 8.25
CA VAL A 500 -13.54 12.22 8.38
C VAL A 500 -12.51 13.00 9.18
N ARG A 501 -12.33 14.31 8.93
CA ARG A 501 -11.44 15.16 9.75
C ARG A 501 -11.87 15.20 11.22
N ALA A 502 -13.17 15.29 11.48
CA ALA A 502 -13.71 15.26 12.85
C ALA A 502 -13.46 13.90 13.53
N TRP A 503 -13.54 12.81 12.76
CA TRP A 503 -13.20 11.47 13.26
C TRP A 503 -11.73 11.40 13.69
N HIS A 504 -10.80 11.87 12.85
CA HIS A 504 -9.37 11.96 13.21
C HIS A 504 -9.16 12.78 14.49
N ALA A 505 -9.72 13.97 14.55
CA ALA A 505 -9.56 14.88 15.71
C ALA A 505 -10.11 14.29 17.01
N GLY A 506 -11.19 13.49 16.93
CA GLY A 506 -11.84 12.91 18.11
C GLY A 506 -11.27 11.56 18.53
N HIS A 507 -10.57 10.84 17.64
CA HIS A 507 -10.20 9.44 17.86
C HIS A 507 -9.35 9.22 19.12
N ALA A 508 -8.29 10.01 19.30
CA ALA A 508 -7.33 9.82 20.39
C ALA A 508 -7.95 9.96 21.79
N SER A 509 -9.06 10.71 21.93
CA SER A 509 -9.74 10.98 23.19
C SER A 509 -11.04 10.19 23.36
N SER A 510 -11.32 9.21 22.49
CA SER A 510 -12.61 8.51 22.44
C SER A 510 -12.48 7.05 22.83
N THR A 511 -13.41 6.58 23.70
CA THR A 511 -13.61 5.16 24.01
C THR A 511 -15.09 4.84 24.08
N LEU A 512 -15.45 3.62 23.69
CA LEU A 512 -16.78 3.03 23.88
C LEU A 512 -16.59 1.59 24.33
N LEU A 513 -16.49 1.39 25.64
CA LEU A 513 -16.08 0.11 26.23
C LEU A 513 -17.28 -0.71 26.73
N LEU A 514 -17.26 -2.00 26.45
CA LEU A 514 -18.20 -2.99 26.92
C LEU A 514 -17.64 -3.72 28.13
N GLU A 515 -18.38 -3.72 29.23
CA GLU A 515 -18.10 -4.48 30.42
C GLU A 515 -19.25 -5.50 30.66
N GLU A 516 -18.90 -6.76 30.91
CA GLU A 516 -19.85 -7.78 31.30
C GLU A 516 -19.94 -7.85 32.82
N VAL A 517 -21.14 -7.63 33.36
CA VAL A 517 -21.38 -7.73 34.81
C VAL A 517 -21.87 -9.13 35.12
N ALA A 518 -21.07 -9.88 35.90
CA ALA A 518 -21.46 -11.19 36.41
C ALA A 518 -22.43 -11.00 37.60
N GLU A 519 -23.72 -11.17 37.36
CA GLU A 519 -24.72 -11.36 38.43
C GLU A 519 -25.36 -12.75 38.27
N ASP A 520 -25.77 -13.35 39.39
CA ASP A 520 -26.41 -14.66 39.42
C ASP A 520 -27.69 -14.67 38.54
N GLY A 521 -27.58 -15.19 37.32
CA GLY A 521 -28.71 -15.54 36.47
C GLY A 521 -28.92 -14.77 35.17
N GLY A 522 -28.13 -13.77 34.84
CA GLY A 522 -28.25 -13.06 33.54
C GLY A 522 -27.22 -11.96 33.40
N GLY A 523 -26.21 -12.14 32.54
CA GLY A 523 -25.13 -11.20 32.39
C GLY A 523 -25.59 -9.86 31.78
N ASP A 524 -25.80 -8.86 32.63
CA ASP A 524 -26.01 -7.47 32.20
C ASP A 524 -24.75 -6.94 31.47
N LEU A 525 -24.96 -5.97 30.62
CA LEU A 525 -23.89 -5.27 29.93
C LEU A 525 -23.86 -3.80 30.35
N LEU A 526 -22.69 -3.30 30.67
CA LEU A 526 -22.44 -1.88 30.82
C LEU A 526 -21.63 -1.39 29.62
N VAL A 527 -22.10 -0.31 28.99
CA VAL A 527 -21.39 0.34 27.90
C VAL A 527 -20.97 1.73 28.37
N HIS A 528 -19.67 1.90 28.57
CA HIS A 528 -19.06 3.15 29.01
C HIS A 528 -18.75 4.00 27.78
N ASP A 529 -19.59 5.02 27.53
CA ASP A 529 -19.41 5.96 26.42
C ASP A 529 -18.62 7.20 26.87
N ARG A 530 -17.39 7.31 26.37
CA ARG A 530 -16.50 8.45 26.58
C ARG A 530 -15.99 8.98 25.25
N ARG A 531 -16.83 8.99 24.21
CA ARG A 531 -16.46 9.51 22.89
C ARG A 531 -16.42 11.02 22.87
N HIS A 532 -15.45 11.55 22.16
CA HIS A 532 -15.31 12.98 21.91
C HIS A 532 -16.60 13.58 21.32
N GLY A 533 -16.99 14.78 21.81
CA GLY A 533 -18.18 15.48 21.36
C GLY A 533 -19.51 14.89 21.87
N ARG A 534 -19.48 13.86 22.72
CA ARG A 534 -20.67 13.25 23.35
C ARG A 534 -20.64 13.41 24.86
N PRO A 535 -21.81 13.46 25.53
CA PRO A 535 -21.87 13.40 27.00
C PRO A 535 -21.33 12.05 27.50
N HIS A 536 -20.44 12.05 28.48
CA HIS A 536 -19.97 10.82 29.12
C HIS A 536 -21.15 10.12 29.83
N ARG A 537 -21.41 8.88 29.47
CA ARG A 537 -22.52 8.07 29.98
C ARG A 537 -22.12 6.63 30.15
N THR A 538 -22.83 5.95 31.05
CA THR A 538 -22.83 4.48 31.13
C THR A 538 -24.24 4.00 30.79
N HIS A 539 -24.36 3.17 29.76
CA HIS A 539 -25.60 2.54 29.36
C HIS A 539 -25.63 1.14 29.99
N ARG A 540 -26.65 0.83 30.75
CA ARG A 540 -26.92 -0.52 31.29
C ARG A 540 -27.94 -1.19 30.39
N LEU A 541 -27.58 -2.34 29.84
CA LEU A 541 -28.44 -3.19 29.03
C LEU A 541 -28.71 -4.47 29.80
N THR A 542 -29.96 -4.86 29.92
CA THR A 542 -30.40 -6.00 30.71
C THR A 542 -31.29 -6.94 29.90
N GLY A 543 -31.41 -8.19 30.29
CA GLY A 543 -32.31 -9.15 29.66
C GLY A 543 -32.10 -9.24 28.14
N TRP A 544 -33.20 -9.10 27.39
CA TRP A 544 -33.15 -9.22 25.93
C TRP A 544 -32.33 -8.11 25.22
N GLU A 545 -32.19 -6.92 25.80
CA GLU A 545 -31.36 -5.87 25.23
C GLU A 545 -29.88 -6.27 25.27
N ALA A 546 -29.42 -6.85 26.36
CA ALA A 546 -28.06 -7.37 26.48
C ALA A 546 -27.82 -8.55 25.51
N ALA A 547 -28.79 -9.44 25.39
CA ALA A 547 -28.76 -10.54 24.43
C ALA A 547 -28.71 -9.99 22.97
N ALA A 548 -29.54 -9.00 22.67
CA ALA A 548 -29.57 -8.35 21.35
C ALA A 548 -28.22 -7.73 20.99
N LEU A 549 -27.56 -6.99 21.91
CA LEU A 549 -26.26 -6.39 21.65
C LEU A 549 -25.19 -7.46 21.34
N ARG A 550 -25.16 -8.57 22.10
CA ARG A 550 -24.25 -9.72 21.83
C ARG A 550 -24.52 -10.35 20.46
N HIS A 551 -25.79 -10.61 20.15
CA HIS A 551 -26.16 -11.18 18.85
C HIS A 551 -25.82 -10.26 17.65
N LEU A 552 -25.69 -8.97 17.87
CA LEU A 552 -25.31 -8.00 16.84
C LEU A 552 -23.80 -7.87 16.65
N GLU A 553 -22.96 -8.55 17.42
CA GLU A 553 -21.51 -8.54 17.20
C GLU A 553 -21.09 -8.99 15.77
N PRO A 554 -21.62 -10.09 15.21
CA PRO A 554 -21.27 -10.49 13.84
C PRO A 554 -21.95 -9.68 12.73
N GLY A 555 -22.88 -8.78 13.07
CA GLY A 555 -23.74 -8.08 12.13
C GLY A 555 -24.97 -8.91 11.72
N ARG A 556 -26.18 -8.34 11.88
CA ARG A 556 -27.44 -9.05 11.56
C ARG A 556 -28.54 -8.11 11.10
N THR A 557 -29.47 -8.68 10.33
CA THR A 557 -30.74 -8.02 10.01
C THR A 557 -31.71 -8.13 11.20
N GLU A 558 -32.63 -7.18 11.31
CA GLU A 558 -33.67 -7.20 12.35
C GLU A 558 -34.47 -8.51 12.40
N PRO A 559 -34.99 -9.07 11.26
CA PRO A 559 -35.71 -10.34 11.31
C PRO A 559 -34.86 -11.52 11.79
N ALA A 560 -33.54 -11.52 11.51
CA ALA A 560 -32.66 -12.56 12.00
C ALA A 560 -32.40 -12.44 13.51
N LEU A 561 -32.25 -11.21 14.00
CA LEU A 561 -32.11 -10.93 15.44
C LEU A 561 -33.36 -11.33 16.20
N LEU A 562 -34.56 -10.96 15.74
CA LEU A 562 -35.82 -11.31 16.36
C LEU A 562 -35.99 -12.83 16.51
N ARG A 563 -35.66 -13.60 15.47
CA ARG A 563 -35.72 -15.06 15.51
C ARG A 563 -34.80 -15.65 16.58
N LEU A 564 -33.60 -15.10 16.75
CA LEU A 564 -32.65 -15.57 17.79
C LEU A 564 -33.17 -15.29 19.20
N LEU A 565 -33.59 -14.04 19.43
CA LEU A 565 -34.12 -13.64 20.74
C LEU A 565 -35.34 -14.46 21.13
N THR A 566 -36.29 -14.67 20.21
CA THR A 566 -37.47 -15.51 20.45
C THR A 566 -37.08 -16.96 20.69
N GLY A 567 -36.10 -17.50 19.95
CA GLY A 567 -35.60 -18.87 20.14
C GLY A 567 -34.94 -19.11 21.48
N GLU A 568 -34.38 -18.08 22.10
CA GLU A 568 -33.80 -18.11 23.44
C GLU A 568 -34.84 -17.83 24.57
N GLY A 569 -36.10 -17.64 24.20
CA GLY A 569 -37.17 -17.39 25.15
C GLY A 569 -37.24 -15.94 25.65
N ASN A 570 -36.59 -14.99 24.94
CA ASN A 570 -36.68 -13.57 25.24
C ASN A 570 -38.02 -12.99 24.74
N PRO A 571 -38.88 -12.46 25.65
CA PRO A 571 -40.19 -11.93 25.25
C PRO A 571 -40.06 -10.52 24.67
N VAL A 572 -39.74 -10.41 23.40
CA VAL A 572 -39.66 -9.11 22.69
C VAL A 572 -40.51 -9.18 21.41
N SER A 573 -41.33 -8.18 21.20
CA SER A 573 -42.10 -8.00 19.96
C SER A 573 -41.23 -7.36 18.86
N SER A 574 -41.67 -7.52 17.61
CA SER A 574 -40.99 -6.82 16.46
C SER A 574 -41.03 -5.31 16.61
N GLU A 575 -42.09 -4.74 17.15
CA GLU A 575 -42.25 -3.28 17.35
C GLU A 575 -41.28 -2.77 18.43
N GLU A 576 -41.21 -3.46 19.59
CA GLU A 576 -40.27 -3.13 20.67
C GLU A 576 -38.81 -3.24 20.21
N LEU A 577 -38.48 -4.34 19.51
CA LEU A 577 -37.13 -4.52 18.93
C LEU A 577 -36.80 -3.41 17.94
N GLY A 578 -37.70 -3.08 17.00
CA GLY A 578 -37.48 -2.02 16.02
C GLY A 578 -37.28 -0.66 16.67
N ALA A 579 -38.08 -0.29 17.71
CA ALA A 579 -37.91 0.94 18.46
C ALA A 579 -36.56 0.98 19.20
N TRP A 580 -36.15 -0.10 19.83
CA TRP A 580 -34.85 -0.19 20.51
C TRP A 580 -33.69 -0.08 19.53
N LEU A 581 -33.75 -0.75 18.36
CA LEU A 581 -32.72 -0.67 17.34
C LEU A 581 -32.52 0.77 16.85
N GLN A 582 -33.61 1.50 16.60
CA GLN A 582 -33.54 2.93 16.23
C GLN A 582 -32.90 3.77 17.32
N GLN A 583 -33.31 3.56 18.58
CA GLN A 583 -32.75 4.27 19.73
C GLN A 583 -31.25 3.93 19.90
N ALA A 584 -30.87 2.67 19.78
CA ALA A 584 -29.47 2.23 19.92
C ALA A 584 -28.56 2.81 18.81
N VAL A 585 -29.07 2.96 17.57
CA VAL A 585 -28.37 3.68 16.50
C VAL A 585 -28.23 5.16 16.83
N ALA A 586 -29.29 5.82 17.30
CA ALA A 586 -29.25 7.25 17.69
C ALA A 586 -28.27 7.50 18.85
N LEU A 587 -28.19 6.57 19.82
CA LEU A 587 -27.19 6.59 20.89
C LEU A 587 -25.78 6.23 20.39
N GLY A 588 -25.63 5.73 19.16
CA GLY A 588 -24.37 5.25 18.61
C GLY A 588 -23.84 4.01 19.30
N LEU A 589 -24.69 3.14 19.81
CA LEU A 589 -24.34 1.81 20.29
C LEU A 589 -24.32 0.80 19.16
N LEU A 590 -25.05 1.10 18.08
CA LEU A 590 -25.12 0.31 16.86
C LEU A 590 -24.78 1.17 15.65
N TYR A 591 -24.25 0.52 14.61
CA TYR A 591 -24.17 1.04 13.25
C TYR A 591 -25.17 0.30 12.35
N PHE A 592 -25.82 1.01 11.44
CA PHE A 592 -26.80 0.47 10.51
C PHE A 592 -26.47 0.86 9.07
N ASP A 593 -26.31 -0.11 8.18
CA ASP A 593 -25.95 0.10 6.77
C ASP A 593 -27.15 0.02 5.82
N THR A 594 -28.36 0.31 6.30
CA THR A 594 -29.65 0.16 5.60
C THR A 594 -30.16 -1.29 5.47
N ARG A 595 -29.35 -2.29 5.75
CA ARG A 595 -29.71 -3.72 5.66
C ARG A 595 -29.51 -4.46 6.99
N SER A 596 -28.43 -4.15 7.69
CA SER A 596 -27.98 -4.87 8.86
C SER A 596 -27.51 -3.92 9.95
N TYR A 597 -27.58 -4.38 11.18
CA TYR A 597 -27.05 -3.70 12.35
C TYR A 597 -25.80 -4.42 12.86
N VAL A 598 -24.85 -3.66 13.41
CA VAL A 598 -23.68 -4.20 14.10
C VAL A 598 -23.41 -3.41 15.38
N SER A 599 -23.03 -4.09 16.46
CA SER A 599 -22.67 -3.45 17.72
C SER A 599 -21.33 -2.74 17.61
N LEU A 600 -21.23 -1.55 18.23
CA LEU A 600 -20.04 -0.70 18.17
C LEU A 600 -19.10 -0.82 19.38
N PRO A 601 -19.58 -1.12 20.61
CA PRO A 601 -18.70 -1.19 21.77
C PRO A 601 -17.55 -2.18 21.60
N THR A 602 -16.38 -1.80 22.08
CA THR A 602 -15.16 -2.63 22.09
C THR A 602 -14.95 -3.22 23.47
N ARG A 603 -14.27 -4.38 23.55
CA ARG A 603 -13.89 -5.03 24.81
C ARG A 603 -12.57 -4.51 25.36
N ASN A 604 -11.72 -3.98 24.48
CA ASN A 604 -10.42 -3.42 24.79
C ASN A 604 -10.36 -1.96 24.33
N GLU A 605 -9.50 -1.17 24.95
CA GLU A 605 -9.13 0.12 24.40
C GLU A 605 -8.38 -0.09 23.07
N PRO A 606 -8.69 0.71 22.05
CA PRO A 606 -7.99 0.61 20.77
C PRO A 606 -6.50 0.94 20.95
N VAL A 607 -5.63 0.12 20.34
CA VAL A 607 -4.22 0.45 20.22
C VAL A 607 -4.12 1.66 19.30
N ARG A 608 -3.54 2.72 19.80
CA ARG A 608 -3.33 3.95 19.03
C ARG A 608 -1.96 3.87 18.38
N LEU A 609 -1.90 4.14 17.08
CA LEU A 609 -0.63 4.46 16.45
C LEU A 609 -0.12 5.74 17.15
N THR A 610 0.95 5.62 17.92
CA THR A 610 1.66 6.82 18.37
C THR A 610 2.24 7.45 17.13
N GLU A 611 1.79 8.66 16.80
CA GLU A 611 2.55 9.50 15.86
C GLU A 611 4.00 9.48 16.34
N PRO A 612 5.00 9.35 15.43
CA PRO A 612 6.38 9.54 15.81
C PRO A 612 6.44 10.85 16.59
N ALA A 613 7.08 10.84 17.75
CA ALA A 613 7.15 11.99 18.64
C ALA A 613 7.47 13.22 17.79
N PRO A 614 6.74 14.34 17.96
CA PRO A 614 6.98 15.53 17.16
C PRO A 614 8.47 15.84 17.25
N GLU A 615 9.13 15.96 16.11
CA GLU A 615 10.55 16.28 16.05
C GLU A 615 10.76 17.50 16.95
N ARG A 616 11.75 17.43 17.86
CA ARG A 616 12.08 18.56 18.74
C ARG A 616 12.18 19.80 17.88
N PRO A 617 11.54 20.92 18.28
CA PRO A 617 11.60 22.15 17.50
C PRO A 617 13.08 22.45 17.19
N ALA A 618 13.32 22.80 15.94
CA ALA A 618 14.65 23.21 15.49
C ALA A 618 15.17 24.26 16.45
N PHE A 619 16.41 24.11 16.90
CA PHE A 619 17.10 25.10 17.69
C PHE A 619 16.93 26.46 17.00
N GLU A 620 16.25 27.40 17.66
CA GLU A 620 16.33 28.79 17.29
C GLU A 620 17.80 29.19 17.39
N GLY A 621 18.42 29.41 16.23
CA GLY A 621 19.79 29.87 16.15
C GLY A 621 19.91 31.18 16.90
N VAL A 622 20.70 31.18 17.97
CA VAL A 622 21.17 32.38 18.59
C VAL A 622 21.92 33.17 17.53
N ALA A 623 21.30 34.29 17.09
CA ALA A 623 21.97 35.30 16.32
C ALA A 623 23.07 35.88 17.20
N GLY A 624 24.32 35.76 16.78
CA GLY A 624 25.52 36.37 17.33
C GLY A 624 26.47 36.61 16.17
#